data_bcf4631f41beff119f95a6250ddd864e
#
_entry.id   bcf4631f41beff119f95a6250ddd864e
#
_cell.length_a   1.000
_cell.length_b   1.000
_cell.length_c   1.000
_cell.angle_alpha   90.00
_cell.angle_beta   90.00
_cell.angle_gamma   90.00
#
_symmetry.space_group_name_H-M   'P 1'
#
loop_
_entity.id
_entity.type
_entity.pdbx_description
1 polymer ?
#
loop_
_entity_poly.entity_id
_entity_poly.type
_entity_poly.pdbx_seq_one_letter_code
_entity_poly.pdbx_strand_id
1 'polypeptide(L)'
;LWQPKAKDMNVFKNLTFKDDFIVGNNNIGYDRWFASKKNFQKSNEYCTVRKIIKRYYKKFKNFSFFQNFKNRLEIKKQKRIIQQNIQDLFEFPSKCFDDVLEKKDFLLVGHFAYFDKGVCRYISNATQGKSVLVVSTTPWLKKEFVQNKLKIPSIIVPKATFNRGYDGNVDLNLTESEKYILERNPRLKEISLRMKLQYKDMGKNYPDKMVVFLFQYFDILLKKTSPKKVFIWNKFNATHEIFYLVCLKSNIQCIFMEFGVIPGTFNFDLQGQMGESWIANHTSDFNKLEIDLGELENAKKVLEYICKEKLCRNLQPRNNLIDDIKRKIKKDRPTIVYFGQNDFEAGMIPYNQHVVKYHSPWSIDSNDACRVLSEICIKNDWNFIYKPHPNLEWLEEKKSEIIDARGVDIHELIDLADVAVTILSQSSYEALMRGKPVVMLGYTHLKHKNCTYEAFAKDDVEQILDKAIKDGFTEEMRKNFHSHIARLLKYYLYDDYVARKFKYGKKIEDFQNEFLN
;
A
#
# COMPACT_ATOMS: atom_id res chain seq x y z
N LEU A 1 19.57 -35.78 -20.50
CA LEU A 1 18.21 -36.35 -20.45
C LEU A 1 18.08 -37.14 -19.16
N TRP A 2 17.50 -36.49 -18.12
CA TRP A 2 17.22 -37.14 -16.83
C TRP A 2 15.82 -37.75 -16.89
N GLN A 3 15.73 -39.06 -16.71
CA GLN A 3 14.46 -39.74 -16.47
C GLN A 3 14.31 -39.95 -14.97
N PRO A 4 13.24 -39.44 -14.35
CA PRO A 4 12.97 -39.68 -12.93
C PRO A 4 12.72 -41.19 -12.72
N LYS A 5 13.28 -41.76 -11.64
CA LYS A 5 13.03 -43.12 -11.24
C LYS A 5 11.55 -43.30 -10.90
N ALA A 6 10.97 -44.47 -11.21
CA ALA A 6 9.54 -44.79 -11.03
C ALA A 6 9.01 -44.49 -9.59
N LYS A 7 9.89 -44.48 -8.60
CA LYS A 7 9.58 -44.12 -7.21
C LYS A 7 9.24 -42.64 -7.02
N ASP A 8 9.82 -41.76 -7.87
CA ASP A 8 9.61 -40.31 -7.81
C ASP A 8 8.30 -39.90 -8.51
N MET A 9 7.89 -40.70 -9.51
CA MET A 9 6.63 -40.49 -10.23
C MET A 9 5.37 -40.78 -9.40
N ASN A 10 5.44 -41.72 -8.46
CA ASN A 10 4.30 -42.06 -7.61
C ASN A 10 4.00 -41.00 -6.54
N VAL A 11 5.02 -40.22 -6.14
CA VAL A 11 4.84 -39.09 -5.22
C VAL A 11 4.08 -37.94 -5.91
N PHE A 12 4.24 -37.78 -7.21
CA PHE A 12 3.53 -36.75 -7.99
C PHE A 12 2.12 -37.16 -8.43
N LYS A 13 1.83 -38.44 -8.54
CA LYS A 13 0.48 -38.93 -8.91
C LYS A 13 -0.58 -38.75 -7.81
N ASN A 14 -0.18 -38.67 -6.55
CA ASN A 14 -1.07 -38.52 -5.41
C ASN A 14 -1.18 -37.08 -4.90
N LEU A 15 -0.48 -36.13 -5.55
CA LEU A 15 -0.65 -34.70 -5.31
C LEU A 15 -1.80 -34.18 -6.17
N THR A 16 -3.01 -34.30 -5.69
CA THR A 16 -4.11 -33.47 -6.16
C THR A 16 -3.76 -32.02 -5.77
N PHE A 17 -3.24 -31.26 -6.72
CA PHE A 17 -3.15 -29.82 -6.56
C PHE A 17 -4.59 -29.29 -6.46
N LYS A 18 -5.07 -29.08 -5.24
CA LYS A 18 -6.16 -28.15 -5.07
C LYS A 18 -5.68 -26.79 -5.58
N ASP A 19 -6.54 -26.07 -6.27
CA ASP A 19 -6.31 -24.80 -6.97
C ASP A 19 -5.73 -23.64 -6.11
N ASP A 20 -5.24 -23.93 -4.92
CA ASP A 20 -4.76 -22.99 -3.93
C ASP A 20 -3.24 -22.73 -3.99
N PHE A 21 -2.50 -23.37 -4.90
CA PHE A 21 -1.09 -23.12 -5.12
C PHE A 21 -0.88 -22.06 -6.19
N ILE A 22 -1.04 -20.81 -5.82
CA ILE A 22 -0.53 -19.70 -6.62
C ILE A 22 0.94 -19.52 -6.26
N VAL A 23 1.82 -19.97 -7.14
CA VAL A 23 3.24 -19.61 -7.08
C VAL A 23 3.34 -18.15 -7.52
N GLY A 24 3.21 -17.25 -6.57
CA GLY A 24 3.41 -15.82 -6.79
C GLY A 24 4.86 -15.51 -7.14
N ASN A 25 5.07 -14.83 -8.25
CA ASN A 25 6.36 -14.25 -8.56
C ASN A 25 6.65 -13.09 -7.62
N ASN A 26 7.78 -13.17 -6.93
CA ASN A 26 8.51 -12.09 -6.25
C ASN A 26 7.81 -11.21 -5.20
N ASN A 27 6.60 -11.53 -4.74
CA ASN A 27 6.00 -10.92 -3.57
C ASN A 27 6.10 -11.85 -2.36
N ILE A 28 7.32 -12.16 -1.92
CA ILE A 28 7.59 -13.03 -0.78
C ILE A 28 7.07 -12.45 0.56
N GLY A 29 6.63 -11.19 0.57
CA GLY A 29 6.14 -10.52 1.76
C GLY A 29 4.66 -10.78 2.10
N TYR A 30 3.83 -11.09 1.13
CA TYR A 30 2.37 -11.10 1.31
C TYR A 30 1.73 -12.48 1.49
N ASP A 31 2.33 -13.56 0.97
CA ASP A 31 1.75 -14.89 1.05
C ASP A 31 1.90 -15.59 2.42
N ARG A 32 2.67 -15.01 3.35
CA ARG A 32 2.86 -15.58 4.70
C ARG A 32 1.80 -15.20 5.73
N TRP A 33 0.88 -14.32 5.40
CA TRP A 33 -0.12 -13.80 6.35
C TRP A 33 -1.29 -14.75 6.63
N PHE A 34 -1.49 -15.79 5.81
CA PHE A 34 -2.69 -16.61 5.86
C PHE A 34 -2.56 -17.97 6.53
N ALA A 35 -1.38 -18.35 6.99
CA ALA A 35 -1.21 -19.56 7.77
C ALA A 35 -1.38 -19.25 9.26
N SER A 36 -2.61 -19.38 9.78
CA SER A 36 -2.82 -19.33 11.22
C SER A 36 -2.01 -20.43 11.91
N LYS A 37 -1.32 -20.12 13.01
CA LYS A 37 -0.50 -21.06 13.80
C LYS A 37 -1.21 -22.35 14.21
N LYS A 38 -2.53 -22.41 14.15
CA LYS A 38 -3.34 -23.57 14.59
C LYS A 38 -3.39 -24.73 13.59
N ASN A 39 -3.13 -24.51 12.30
CA ASN A 39 -3.18 -25.60 11.31
C ASN A 39 -1.79 -26.17 10.93
N PHE A 40 -0.71 -25.69 11.54
CA PHE A 40 0.65 -26.11 11.23
C PHE A 40 1.15 -27.33 12.03
N GLN A 41 0.36 -27.88 12.93
CA GLN A 41 0.77 -29.04 13.74
C GLN A 41 0.37 -30.41 13.19
N LYS A 42 -0.23 -30.49 11.99
CA LYS A 42 -0.52 -31.77 11.35
C LYS A 42 0.27 -31.93 10.06
N SER A 43 1.41 -32.48 10.14
CA SER A 43 2.10 -33.54 9.39
C SER A 43 3.58 -33.23 9.13
N ASN A 44 4.42 -34.10 9.66
CA ASN A 44 5.85 -34.23 9.33
C ASN A 44 6.08 -34.44 7.82
N GLU A 45 5.09 -34.89 7.05
CA GLU A 45 5.14 -35.07 5.60
C GLU A 45 5.25 -33.75 4.82
N TYR A 46 4.53 -32.72 5.24
CA TYR A 46 4.61 -31.38 4.60
C TYR A 46 5.99 -30.73 4.73
N CYS A 47 6.66 -31.00 5.86
CA CYS A 47 8.01 -30.48 6.09
C CYS A 47 9.04 -31.18 5.19
N THR A 48 8.81 -32.45 4.87
CA THR A 48 9.70 -33.26 4.01
C THR A 48 9.57 -32.85 2.54
N VAL A 49 8.34 -32.69 2.03
CA VAL A 49 8.09 -32.23 0.65
C VAL A 49 8.65 -30.82 0.44
N ARG A 50 8.49 -29.93 1.39
CA ARG A 50 9.05 -28.56 1.31
C ARG A 50 10.57 -28.54 1.35
N LYS A 51 11.21 -29.42 2.12
CA LYS A 51 12.68 -29.59 2.12
C LYS A 51 13.18 -30.16 0.79
N ILE A 52 12.46 -31.11 0.21
CA ILE A 52 12.76 -31.70 -1.10
C ILE A 52 12.62 -30.63 -2.19
N ILE A 53 11.50 -29.91 -2.25
CA ILE A 53 11.28 -28.82 -3.22
C ILE A 53 12.36 -27.73 -3.08
N LYS A 54 12.70 -27.30 -1.84
CA LYS A 54 13.78 -26.34 -1.61
C LYS A 54 15.14 -26.84 -2.05
N ARG A 55 15.43 -28.14 -1.86
CA ARG A 55 16.71 -28.75 -2.24
C ARG A 55 16.84 -28.84 -3.77
N TYR A 56 15.77 -29.20 -4.45
CA TYR A 56 15.70 -29.20 -5.92
C TYR A 56 15.70 -27.80 -6.50
N TYR A 57 14.94 -26.87 -5.92
CA TYR A 57 14.93 -25.47 -6.32
C TYR A 57 16.31 -24.80 -6.19
N LYS A 58 17.05 -25.10 -5.12
CA LYS A 58 18.42 -24.59 -4.93
C LYS A 58 19.41 -25.17 -5.94
N LYS A 59 19.22 -26.43 -6.37
CA LYS A 59 20.07 -27.12 -7.36
C LYS A 59 19.78 -26.67 -8.80
N PHE A 60 18.56 -26.22 -9.09
CA PHE A 60 18.12 -25.82 -10.43
C PHE A 60 18.02 -24.30 -10.64
N LYS A 61 18.27 -23.50 -9.62
CA LYS A 61 18.20 -22.02 -9.68
C LYS A 61 19.15 -21.42 -10.74
N ASN A 62 20.19 -22.14 -11.14
CA ASN A 62 21.23 -21.70 -12.08
C ASN A 62 21.09 -22.27 -13.49
N PHE A 63 20.04 -23.03 -13.80
CA PHE A 63 19.84 -23.56 -15.15
C PHE A 63 19.04 -22.56 -16.00
N SER A 64 19.68 -21.94 -16.97
CA SER A 64 19.08 -20.99 -17.91
C SER A 64 17.83 -21.52 -18.62
N PHE A 65 17.77 -22.83 -18.86
CA PHE A 65 16.62 -23.52 -19.44
C PHE A 65 15.36 -23.44 -18.57
N PHE A 66 15.49 -23.64 -17.25
CA PHE A 66 14.33 -23.54 -16.31
C PHE A 66 13.82 -22.11 -16.15
N GLN A 67 14.73 -21.14 -16.16
CA GLN A 67 14.37 -19.74 -16.13
C GLN A 67 13.62 -19.35 -17.42
N ASN A 68 14.11 -19.79 -18.57
CA ASN A 68 13.46 -19.58 -19.87
C ASN A 68 12.10 -20.29 -19.97
N PHE A 69 11.97 -21.50 -19.43
CA PHE A 69 10.70 -22.23 -19.40
C PHE A 69 9.69 -21.54 -18.49
N LYS A 70 10.10 -21.10 -17.30
CA LYS A 70 9.28 -20.34 -16.36
C LYS A 70 8.82 -19.02 -16.98
N ASN A 71 9.72 -18.29 -17.62
CA ASN A 71 9.40 -17.04 -18.33
C ASN A 71 8.40 -17.29 -19.47
N ARG A 72 8.57 -18.35 -20.26
CA ARG A 72 7.61 -18.72 -21.32
C ARG A 72 6.23 -19.07 -20.79
N LEU A 73 6.13 -19.78 -19.66
CA LEU A 73 4.85 -20.10 -19.02
C LEU A 73 4.19 -18.83 -18.47
N GLU A 74 4.97 -17.94 -17.87
CA GLU A 74 4.47 -16.67 -17.36
C GLU A 74 3.97 -15.78 -18.51
N ILE A 75 4.75 -15.63 -19.59
CA ILE A 75 4.33 -14.91 -20.81
C ILE A 75 3.03 -15.51 -21.38
N LYS A 76 2.91 -16.85 -21.45
CA LYS A 76 1.69 -17.52 -21.95
C LYS A 76 0.48 -17.25 -21.06
N LYS A 77 0.67 -17.25 -19.74
CA LYS A 77 -0.38 -16.90 -18.76
C LYS A 77 -0.79 -15.43 -18.91
N GLN A 78 0.18 -14.54 -19.08
CA GLN A 78 -0.02 -13.11 -19.31
C GLN A 78 -0.83 -12.86 -20.58
N LYS A 79 -0.46 -13.48 -21.70
CA LYS A 79 -1.21 -13.38 -22.97
C LYS A 79 -2.66 -13.81 -22.80
N ARG A 80 -2.93 -14.90 -22.06
CA ARG A 80 -4.32 -15.33 -21.77
C ARG A 80 -5.10 -14.30 -20.93
N ILE A 81 -4.48 -13.73 -19.92
CA ILE A 81 -5.11 -12.71 -19.07
C ILE A 81 -5.46 -11.47 -19.89
N ILE A 82 -4.57 -11.05 -20.78
CA ILE A 82 -4.83 -9.88 -21.63
C ILE A 82 -5.88 -10.18 -22.68
N GLN A 83 -5.85 -11.36 -23.31
CA GLN A 83 -6.94 -11.76 -24.20
C GLN A 83 -8.30 -11.77 -23.48
N GLN A 84 -8.34 -12.28 -22.25
CA GLN A 84 -9.56 -12.25 -21.45
C GLN A 84 -9.98 -10.81 -21.12
N ASN A 85 -9.04 -9.95 -20.73
CA ASN A 85 -9.34 -8.53 -20.47
C ASN A 85 -9.82 -7.82 -21.74
N ILE A 86 -9.28 -8.16 -22.92
CA ILE A 86 -9.72 -7.63 -24.19
C ILE A 86 -11.15 -8.11 -24.51
N GLN A 87 -11.46 -9.38 -24.29
CA GLN A 87 -12.81 -9.89 -24.42
C GLN A 87 -13.77 -9.18 -23.47
N ASP A 88 -13.39 -9.05 -22.19
CA ASP A 88 -14.18 -8.30 -21.21
C ASP A 88 -14.39 -6.83 -21.62
N LEU A 89 -13.41 -6.24 -22.36
CA LEU A 89 -13.52 -4.88 -22.92
C LEU A 89 -14.51 -4.77 -24.08
N PHE A 90 -14.66 -5.82 -24.88
CA PHE A 90 -15.50 -5.81 -26.07
C PHE A 90 -16.89 -6.42 -25.83
N GLU A 91 -16.99 -7.41 -24.94
CA GLU A 91 -18.24 -8.05 -24.53
C GLU A 91 -18.92 -7.25 -23.40
N PHE A 92 -18.80 -5.97 -23.43
CA PHE A 92 -19.30 -5.08 -22.39
C PHE A 92 -20.83 -5.20 -22.25
N PRO A 93 -21.28 -5.34 -21.21
CA PRO A 93 -21.58 -6.27 -20.13
C PRO A 93 -22.93 -6.01 -19.55
N SER A 94 -23.95 -6.37 -20.21
CA SER A 94 -25.21 -6.63 -19.53
C SER A 94 -25.10 -7.84 -18.59
N LYS A 95 -24.26 -8.82 -18.94
CA LYS A 95 -24.14 -10.12 -18.24
C LYS A 95 -23.32 -10.13 -16.95
N CYS A 96 -22.39 -9.18 -16.74
CA CYS A 96 -21.58 -9.14 -15.51
C CYS A 96 -22.34 -8.64 -14.28
N PHE A 97 -23.54 -8.12 -14.48
CA PHE A 97 -24.28 -7.40 -13.45
C PHE A 97 -25.61 -8.07 -13.04
N ASP A 98 -26.01 -9.15 -13.68
CA ASP A 98 -27.39 -9.65 -13.58
C ASP A 98 -27.76 -10.18 -12.19
N ASP A 99 -26.79 -10.64 -11.38
CA ASP A 99 -27.10 -11.29 -10.09
C ASP A 99 -27.05 -10.37 -8.86
N VAL A 100 -26.61 -9.12 -8.96
CA VAL A 100 -26.19 -8.33 -7.77
C VAL A 100 -26.70 -6.89 -7.78
N LEU A 101 -27.45 -6.47 -8.81
CA LEU A 101 -27.70 -5.06 -9.08
C LEU A 101 -29.06 -4.57 -8.63
N GLU A 102 -29.30 -4.68 -7.35
CA GLU A 102 -30.31 -3.92 -6.64
C GLU A 102 -29.70 -2.61 -6.11
N LYS A 103 -30.56 -1.65 -5.77
CA LYS A 103 -30.16 -0.44 -5.05
C LYS A 103 -29.38 -0.80 -3.79
N LYS A 104 -28.30 -0.09 -3.55
CA LYS A 104 -27.42 -0.30 -2.38
C LYS A 104 -27.29 0.97 -1.57
N ASP A 105 -27.28 0.86 -0.26
CA ASP A 105 -26.97 2.02 0.58
C ASP A 105 -25.51 2.44 0.42
N PHE A 106 -24.60 1.44 0.38
CA PHE A 106 -23.17 1.68 0.36
C PHE A 106 -22.43 0.77 -0.63
N LEU A 107 -21.38 1.31 -1.25
CA LEU A 107 -20.37 0.52 -1.94
C LEU A 107 -19.05 0.57 -1.21
N LEU A 108 -18.36 -0.57 -1.16
CA LEU A 108 -16.99 -0.69 -0.64
C LEU A 108 -16.06 -1.03 -1.79
N VAL A 109 -15.15 -0.12 -2.15
CA VAL A 109 -14.25 -0.25 -3.29
C VAL A 109 -12.81 -0.44 -2.82
N GLY A 110 -12.15 -1.51 -3.27
CA GLY A 110 -10.75 -1.73 -2.91
C GLY A 110 -10.17 -3.11 -3.20
N HIS A 111 -8.92 -3.30 -2.82
CA HIS A 111 -8.19 -4.57 -2.90
C HIS A 111 -8.53 -5.46 -1.70
N PHE A 112 -9.59 -6.21 -1.76
CA PHE A 112 -10.10 -6.96 -0.61
C PHE A 112 -9.37 -8.28 -0.32
N ALA A 113 -8.38 -8.69 -1.11
CA ALA A 113 -7.50 -9.82 -0.76
C ALA A 113 -6.76 -9.64 0.57
N TYR A 114 -6.54 -8.38 0.96
CA TYR A 114 -5.80 -8.01 2.17
C TYR A 114 -6.70 -7.66 3.35
N PHE A 115 -8.00 -7.62 3.15
CA PHE A 115 -8.97 -7.07 4.09
C PHE A 115 -9.69 -8.08 4.96
N ASP A 116 -9.44 -9.37 4.78
CA ASP A 116 -10.11 -10.40 5.56
C ASP A 116 -9.87 -10.28 7.07
N LYS A 117 -8.95 -9.41 7.49
CA LYS A 117 -8.55 -9.26 8.88
C LYS A 117 -8.99 -7.97 9.57
N GLY A 118 -9.57 -7.03 8.87
CA GLY A 118 -9.84 -5.76 9.52
C GLY A 118 -10.96 -4.95 8.90
N VAL A 119 -10.64 -4.13 7.89
CA VAL A 119 -11.56 -3.08 7.43
C VAL A 119 -12.88 -3.59 6.89
N CYS A 120 -12.90 -4.67 6.12
CA CYS A 120 -14.15 -5.21 5.61
C CYS A 120 -15.02 -5.79 6.71
N ARG A 121 -14.43 -6.48 7.69
CA ARG A 121 -15.15 -6.96 8.87
C ARG A 121 -15.67 -5.79 9.70
N TYR A 122 -14.82 -4.77 9.91
CA TYR A 122 -15.20 -3.56 10.64
C TYR A 122 -16.40 -2.89 9.98
N ILE A 123 -16.33 -2.63 8.66
CA ILE A 123 -17.42 -1.99 7.92
C ILE A 123 -18.65 -2.92 7.83
N SER A 124 -18.46 -4.24 7.65
CA SER A 124 -19.55 -5.20 7.67
C SER A 124 -20.33 -5.15 8.99
N ASN A 125 -19.63 -5.08 10.10
CA ASN A 125 -20.26 -4.96 11.42
C ASN A 125 -20.95 -3.59 11.58
N ALA A 126 -20.28 -2.51 11.14
CA ALA A 126 -20.81 -1.16 11.23
C ALA A 126 -22.05 -0.94 10.36
N THR A 127 -22.12 -1.61 9.21
CA THR A 127 -23.21 -1.49 8.23
C THR A 127 -24.29 -2.56 8.42
N GLN A 128 -24.34 -3.24 9.56
CA GLN A 128 -25.32 -4.26 9.84
C GLN A 128 -26.76 -3.71 9.67
N GLY A 129 -27.59 -4.41 8.90
CA GLY A 129 -28.93 -3.95 8.54
C GLY A 129 -29.01 -2.97 7.35
N LYS A 130 -27.87 -2.57 6.75
CA LYS A 130 -27.80 -1.77 5.53
C LYS A 130 -27.52 -2.64 4.30
N SER A 131 -27.93 -2.17 3.13
CA SER A 131 -27.65 -2.86 1.88
C SER A 131 -26.26 -2.43 1.35
N VAL A 132 -25.29 -3.35 1.37
CA VAL A 132 -23.89 -3.10 1.00
C VAL A 132 -23.46 -3.99 -0.14
N LEU A 133 -22.65 -3.46 -1.07
CA LEU A 133 -21.98 -4.20 -2.13
C LEU A 133 -20.47 -3.96 -2.08
N VAL A 134 -19.70 -5.04 -2.08
CA VAL A 134 -18.25 -4.98 -2.21
C VAL A 134 -17.85 -4.98 -3.69
N VAL A 135 -17.08 -3.99 -4.09
CA VAL A 135 -16.48 -3.85 -5.43
C VAL A 135 -14.99 -4.18 -5.30
N SER A 136 -14.64 -5.44 -5.52
CA SER A 136 -13.26 -5.89 -5.40
C SER A 136 -12.47 -5.59 -6.66
N THR A 137 -11.37 -4.87 -6.51
CA THR A 137 -10.40 -4.58 -7.57
C THR A 137 -9.25 -5.59 -7.59
N THR A 138 -9.35 -6.67 -6.82
CA THR A 138 -8.36 -7.74 -6.77
C THR A 138 -8.67 -8.80 -7.83
N PRO A 139 -7.95 -8.85 -8.95
CA PRO A 139 -8.36 -9.62 -10.13
C PRO A 139 -8.20 -11.14 -9.98
N TRP A 140 -7.40 -11.60 -9.03
CA TRP A 140 -7.16 -13.04 -8.79
C TRP A 140 -8.08 -13.65 -7.73
N LEU A 141 -8.92 -12.84 -7.08
CA LEU A 141 -9.91 -13.37 -6.15
C LEU A 141 -11.10 -13.94 -6.90
N LYS A 142 -11.56 -15.10 -6.45
CA LYS A 142 -12.85 -15.65 -6.90
C LYS A 142 -13.97 -14.92 -6.14
N LYS A 143 -15.07 -14.61 -6.85
CA LYS A 143 -16.26 -13.93 -6.30
C LYS A 143 -16.78 -14.67 -5.05
N GLU A 144 -16.84 -15.99 -5.12
CA GLU A 144 -17.33 -16.86 -4.05
C GLU A 144 -16.46 -16.76 -2.77
N PHE A 145 -15.15 -16.60 -2.95
CA PHE A 145 -14.25 -16.44 -1.81
C PHE A 145 -14.53 -15.14 -1.06
N VAL A 146 -14.73 -14.04 -1.77
CA VAL A 146 -15.05 -12.74 -1.17
C VAL A 146 -16.41 -12.81 -0.46
N GLN A 147 -17.44 -13.34 -1.13
CA GLN A 147 -18.78 -13.49 -0.57
C GLN A 147 -18.81 -14.39 0.66
N ASN A 148 -18.14 -15.53 0.60
CA ASN A 148 -18.13 -16.49 1.73
C ASN A 148 -17.40 -15.94 2.97
N LYS A 149 -16.34 -15.16 2.76
CA LYS A 149 -15.59 -14.56 3.88
C LYS A 149 -16.28 -13.36 4.50
N LEU A 150 -16.82 -12.48 3.70
CA LEU A 150 -17.39 -11.23 4.16
C LEU A 150 -18.89 -11.33 4.46
N LYS A 151 -19.56 -12.36 3.93
CA LYS A 151 -21.03 -12.50 3.97
C LYS A 151 -21.77 -11.27 3.40
N ILE A 152 -21.13 -10.57 2.47
CA ILE A 152 -21.64 -9.39 1.79
C ILE A 152 -21.64 -9.70 0.29
N PRO A 153 -22.68 -9.30 -0.47
CA PRO A 153 -22.67 -9.37 -1.92
C PRO A 153 -21.43 -8.69 -2.49
N SER A 154 -20.78 -9.32 -3.46
CA SER A 154 -19.56 -8.78 -4.05
C SER A 154 -19.53 -8.96 -5.55
N ILE A 155 -18.92 -7.98 -6.23
CA ILE A 155 -18.49 -8.08 -7.62
C ILE A 155 -16.98 -7.96 -7.69
N ILE A 156 -16.39 -8.59 -8.68
CA ILE A 156 -14.97 -8.44 -9.00
C ILE A 156 -14.89 -7.62 -10.27
N VAL A 157 -14.19 -6.51 -10.19
CA VAL A 157 -13.93 -5.66 -11.35
C VAL A 157 -13.21 -6.48 -12.41
N PRO A 158 -13.62 -6.42 -13.69
CA PRO A 158 -12.96 -7.14 -14.76
C PRO A 158 -11.45 -6.96 -14.73
N LYS A 159 -10.71 -8.01 -15.00
CA LYS A 159 -9.27 -8.10 -14.78
C LYS A 159 -8.49 -7.05 -15.58
N ALA A 160 -8.29 -5.91 -14.99
CA ALA A 160 -7.29 -4.92 -15.39
C ALA A 160 -5.93 -5.31 -14.81
N THR A 161 -5.50 -6.55 -14.97
CA THR A 161 -4.22 -6.98 -14.45
C THR A 161 -3.13 -6.61 -15.41
N PHE A 162 -2.34 -5.70 -14.96
CA PHE A 162 -1.12 -5.29 -15.55
C PHE A 162 -0.02 -6.12 -14.91
N ASN A 163 0.42 -7.15 -15.60
CA ASN A 163 1.52 -7.96 -15.12
C ASN A 163 2.82 -7.50 -15.79
N ARG A 164 3.88 -7.35 -15.01
CA ARG A 164 5.23 -7.07 -15.48
C ARG A 164 5.67 -8.15 -16.49
N GLY A 165 6.26 -7.75 -17.61
CA GLY A 165 6.84 -8.66 -18.59
C GLY A 165 5.89 -9.13 -19.69
N TYR A 166 4.84 -8.37 -19.98
CA TYR A 166 4.05 -8.53 -21.19
C TYR A 166 4.68 -7.79 -22.36
N ASP A 167 5.17 -8.52 -23.31
CA ASP A 167 5.57 -8.02 -24.60
C ASP A 167 4.29 -7.80 -25.46
N GLY A 168 3.80 -6.58 -25.37
CA GLY A 168 2.45 -6.19 -25.76
C GLY A 168 2.27 -5.91 -27.23
N ASN A 169 2.24 -6.95 -28.07
CA ASN A 169 1.81 -6.85 -29.46
C ASN A 169 0.28 -6.77 -29.64
N VAL A 170 -0.45 -6.26 -28.64
CA VAL A 170 -1.88 -5.99 -28.80
C VAL A 170 -2.07 -4.52 -29.11
N ASP A 171 -2.12 -4.19 -30.39
CA ASP A 171 -2.48 -2.85 -30.84
C ASP A 171 -4.00 -2.67 -30.71
N LEU A 172 -4.41 -1.94 -29.68
CA LEU A 172 -5.82 -1.62 -29.43
C LEU A 172 -6.11 -0.21 -29.93
N ASN A 173 -6.86 -0.12 -31.02
CA ASN A 173 -7.33 1.16 -31.51
C ASN A 173 -8.47 1.68 -30.65
N LEU A 174 -8.36 2.94 -30.23
CA LEU A 174 -9.44 3.65 -29.59
C LEU A 174 -10.49 4.07 -30.63
N THR A 175 -11.76 3.86 -30.33
CA THR A 175 -12.86 4.43 -31.09
C THR A 175 -12.92 5.95 -30.89
N GLU A 176 -13.59 6.68 -31.77
CA GLU A 176 -13.76 8.13 -31.64
C GLU A 176 -14.46 8.53 -30.32
N SER A 177 -15.44 7.73 -29.88
CA SER A 177 -16.11 7.96 -28.60
C SER A 177 -15.16 7.79 -27.40
N GLU A 178 -14.24 6.84 -27.45
CA GLU A 178 -13.23 6.60 -26.40
C GLU A 178 -12.19 7.72 -26.37
N LYS A 179 -11.75 8.19 -27.53
CA LYS A 179 -10.87 9.37 -27.64
C LYS A 179 -11.55 10.61 -27.04
N TYR A 180 -12.81 10.82 -27.37
CA TYR A 180 -13.60 11.92 -26.83
C TYR A 180 -13.73 11.87 -25.30
N ILE A 181 -13.92 10.68 -24.70
CA ILE A 181 -13.94 10.51 -23.25
C ILE A 181 -12.61 10.91 -22.63
N LEU A 182 -11.48 10.47 -23.20
CA LEU A 182 -10.15 10.82 -22.71
C LEU A 182 -9.85 12.33 -22.84
N GLU A 183 -10.27 12.95 -23.93
CA GLU A 183 -10.08 14.38 -24.17
C GLU A 183 -10.83 15.25 -23.19
N ARG A 184 -12.05 14.84 -22.85
CA ARG A 184 -12.92 15.53 -21.89
C ARG A 184 -12.54 15.27 -20.43
N ASN A 185 -11.67 14.30 -20.17
CA ASN A 185 -11.28 13.92 -18.81
C ASN A 185 -9.74 13.87 -18.68
N PRO A 186 -9.07 15.02 -18.54
CA PRO A 186 -7.59 15.08 -18.44
C PRO A 186 -7.03 14.15 -17.35
N ARG A 187 -7.75 13.97 -16.24
CA ARG A 187 -7.34 13.09 -15.16
C ARG A 187 -7.29 11.61 -15.57
N LEU A 188 -8.16 11.16 -16.49
CA LEU A 188 -8.07 9.80 -17.04
C LEU A 188 -6.78 9.63 -17.87
N LYS A 189 -6.35 10.66 -18.60
CA LYS A 189 -5.07 10.65 -19.32
C LYS A 189 -3.87 10.52 -18.36
N GLU A 190 -3.90 11.24 -17.24
CA GLU A 190 -2.85 11.14 -16.21
C GLU A 190 -2.83 9.74 -15.57
N ILE A 191 -3.99 9.16 -15.28
CA ILE A 191 -4.08 7.79 -14.77
C ILE A 191 -3.54 6.80 -15.78
N SER A 192 -3.88 6.95 -17.07
CA SER A 192 -3.32 6.12 -18.14
C SER A 192 -1.81 6.23 -18.22
N LEU A 193 -1.27 7.46 -18.15
CA LEU A 193 0.18 7.69 -18.12
C LEU A 193 0.84 7.00 -16.92
N ARG A 194 0.24 7.12 -15.72
CA ARG A 194 0.72 6.41 -14.52
C ARG A 194 0.77 4.92 -14.74
N MET A 195 -0.26 4.34 -15.35
CA MET A 195 -0.29 2.92 -15.68
C MET A 195 0.82 2.53 -16.67
N LYS A 196 1.10 3.35 -17.69
CA LYS A 196 2.20 3.16 -18.63
C LYS A 196 3.56 3.18 -17.93
N LEU A 197 3.76 4.12 -16.99
CA LEU A 197 5.00 4.23 -16.22
C LEU A 197 5.20 3.05 -15.24
N GLN A 198 4.11 2.62 -14.60
CA GLN A 198 4.16 1.52 -13.64
C GLN A 198 4.39 0.15 -14.32
N TYR A 199 3.90 -0.02 -15.54
CA TYR A 199 3.87 -1.30 -16.27
C TYR A 199 4.46 -1.13 -17.66
N LYS A 200 5.79 -1.10 -17.74
CA LYS A 200 6.57 -0.69 -18.94
C LYS A 200 6.26 -1.48 -20.22
N ASP A 201 5.77 -2.69 -20.10
CA ASP A 201 5.59 -3.63 -21.25
C ASP A 201 4.14 -3.72 -21.75
N MET A 202 3.34 -2.70 -21.54
CA MET A 202 1.97 -2.65 -22.03
C MET A 202 1.90 -2.22 -23.49
N GLY A 203 0.99 -2.83 -24.24
CA GLY A 203 0.67 -2.39 -25.60
C GLY A 203 0.29 -0.91 -25.68
N LYS A 204 0.64 -0.25 -26.77
CA LYS A 204 0.63 1.23 -26.95
C LYS A 204 -0.64 1.92 -26.43
N ASN A 205 -1.80 1.39 -26.73
CA ASN A 205 -3.08 2.00 -26.38
C ASN A 205 -3.84 1.23 -25.27
N TYR A 206 -3.25 0.17 -24.72
CA TYR A 206 -3.92 -0.66 -23.73
C TYR A 206 -4.31 0.08 -22.45
N PRO A 207 -3.45 0.90 -21.83
CA PRO A 207 -3.81 1.70 -20.68
C PRO A 207 -4.94 2.71 -20.98
N ASP A 208 -4.90 3.36 -22.13
CA ASP A 208 -5.94 4.31 -22.54
C ASP A 208 -7.31 3.60 -22.70
N LYS A 209 -7.30 2.44 -23.36
CA LYS A 209 -8.49 1.60 -23.52
C LYS A 209 -9.07 1.16 -22.18
N MET A 210 -8.17 0.73 -21.28
CA MET A 210 -8.54 0.24 -19.96
C MET A 210 -9.14 1.32 -19.07
N VAL A 211 -8.57 2.51 -19.04
CA VAL A 211 -9.13 3.60 -18.20
C VAL A 211 -10.50 4.03 -18.69
N VAL A 212 -10.74 4.07 -20.02
CA VAL A 212 -12.06 4.39 -20.59
C VAL A 212 -13.06 3.29 -20.27
N PHE A 213 -12.67 2.03 -20.45
CA PHE A 213 -13.52 0.89 -20.10
C PHE A 213 -13.94 0.92 -18.62
N LEU A 214 -13.00 1.08 -17.69
CA LEU A 214 -13.30 1.14 -16.28
C LEU A 214 -14.18 2.35 -15.92
N PHE A 215 -13.95 3.48 -16.56
CA PHE A 215 -14.77 4.66 -16.35
C PHE A 215 -16.23 4.42 -16.76
N GLN A 216 -16.45 3.81 -17.92
CA GLN A 216 -17.80 3.45 -18.39
C GLN A 216 -18.44 2.35 -17.53
N TYR A 217 -17.65 1.32 -17.16
CA TYR A 217 -18.08 0.23 -16.31
C TYR A 217 -18.60 0.74 -14.96
N PHE A 218 -17.84 1.61 -14.32
CA PHE A 218 -18.23 2.19 -13.03
C PHE A 218 -19.43 3.16 -13.14
N ASP A 219 -19.56 3.88 -14.25
CA ASP A 219 -20.71 4.73 -14.51
C ASP A 219 -22.01 3.92 -14.57
N ILE A 220 -21.99 2.76 -15.25
CA ILE A 220 -23.11 1.84 -15.29
C ILE A 220 -23.40 1.24 -13.91
N LEU A 221 -22.35 0.81 -13.20
CA LEU A 221 -22.48 0.25 -11.86
C LEU A 221 -23.16 1.23 -10.91
N LEU A 222 -22.70 2.49 -10.88
CA LEU A 222 -23.29 3.52 -10.03
C LEU A 222 -24.74 3.84 -10.39
N LYS A 223 -25.08 3.90 -11.68
CA LYS A 223 -26.47 4.10 -12.14
C LYS A 223 -27.40 2.99 -11.70
N LYS A 224 -26.92 1.74 -11.73
CA LYS A 224 -27.73 0.57 -11.36
C LYS A 224 -27.86 0.43 -9.84
N THR A 225 -26.79 0.67 -9.08
CA THR A 225 -26.80 0.51 -7.62
C THR A 225 -27.26 1.74 -6.85
N SER A 226 -27.17 2.93 -7.45
CA SER A 226 -27.59 4.23 -6.87
C SER A 226 -27.19 4.40 -5.39
N PRO A 227 -25.90 4.21 -5.02
CA PRO A 227 -25.50 4.22 -3.63
C PRO A 227 -25.59 5.62 -3.03
N LYS A 228 -25.90 5.71 -1.73
CA LYS A 228 -25.87 6.97 -0.99
C LYS A 228 -24.44 7.47 -0.77
N LYS A 229 -23.52 6.56 -0.43
CA LYS A 229 -22.11 6.85 -0.16
C LYS A 229 -21.23 5.72 -0.69
N VAL A 230 -19.98 6.03 -1.01
CA VAL A 230 -18.97 5.08 -1.47
C VAL A 230 -17.75 5.17 -0.59
N PHE A 231 -17.32 4.04 -0.04
CA PHE A 231 -16.07 3.89 0.70
C PHE A 231 -14.97 3.42 -0.24
N ILE A 232 -13.90 4.20 -0.36
CA ILE A 232 -12.79 3.93 -1.29
C ILE A 232 -11.51 3.70 -0.50
N TRP A 233 -10.94 2.51 -0.68
CA TRP A 233 -9.63 2.19 -0.12
C TRP A 233 -8.52 2.63 -1.06
N ASN A 234 -7.48 3.27 -0.52
CA ASN A 234 -6.34 3.77 -1.28
C ASN A 234 -6.72 4.42 -2.62
N LYS A 235 -7.20 5.65 -2.55
CA LYS A 235 -7.61 6.46 -3.70
C LYS A 235 -6.53 6.53 -4.81
N PHE A 236 -5.26 6.44 -4.45
CA PHE A 236 -4.15 6.57 -5.41
C PHE A 236 -3.94 5.35 -6.30
N ASN A 237 -4.55 4.20 -6.00
CA ASN A 237 -4.60 3.11 -6.95
C ASN A 237 -5.38 3.53 -8.21
N ALA A 238 -4.84 3.25 -9.40
CA ALA A 238 -5.41 3.70 -10.67
C ALA A 238 -6.89 3.33 -10.83
N THR A 239 -7.27 2.08 -10.50
CA THR A 239 -8.65 1.61 -10.62
C THR A 239 -9.58 2.32 -9.61
N HIS A 240 -9.11 2.54 -8.38
CA HIS A 240 -9.88 3.23 -7.35
C HIS A 240 -10.08 4.71 -7.68
N GLU A 241 -9.06 5.33 -8.26
CA GLU A 241 -9.14 6.72 -8.67
C GLU A 241 -10.12 6.92 -9.83
N ILE A 242 -10.16 5.99 -10.80
CA ILE A 242 -11.18 6.02 -11.86
C ILE A 242 -12.58 5.91 -11.25
N PHE A 243 -12.77 5.02 -10.26
CA PHE A 243 -14.03 4.91 -9.54
C PHE A 243 -14.43 6.23 -8.87
N TYR A 244 -13.47 6.86 -8.19
CA TYR A 244 -13.66 8.17 -7.57
C TYR A 244 -14.09 9.25 -8.58
N LEU A 245 -13.47 9.29 -9.77
CA LEU A 245 -13.83 10.25 -10.82
C LEU A 245 -15.29 10.04 -11.29
N VAL A 246 -15.76 8.79 -11.35
CA VAL A 246 -17.16 8.50 -11.69
C VAL A 246 -18.09 8.92 -10.56
N CYS A 247 -17.70 8.73 -9.29
CA CYS A 247 -18.48 9.24 -8.15
C CYS A 247 -18.62 10.77 -8.20
N LEU A 248 -17.52 11.48 -8.48
CA LEU A 248 -17.55 12.95 -8.65
C LEU A 248 -18.52 13.38 -9.75
N LYS A 249 -18.45 12.73 -10.94
CA LYS A 249 -19.36 12.98 -12.04
C LYS A 249 -20.83 12.76 -11.66
N SER A 250 -21.09 11.79 -10.80
CA SER A 250 -22.43 11.40 -10.37
C SER A 250 -22.89 12.11 -9.09
N ASN A 251 -22.09 13.02 -8.55
CA ASN A 251 -22.31 13.73 -7.29
C ASN A 251 -22.57 12.79 -6.10
N ILE A 252 -21.84 11.66 -6.05
CA ILE A 252 -21.90 10.68 -4.96
C ILE A 252 -20.77 10.95 -3.97
N GLN A 253 -21.14 11.05 -2.69
CA GLN A 253 -20.17 11.27 -1.60
C GLN A 253 -19.23 10.07 -1.48
N CYS A 254 -17.91 10.37 -1.47
CA CYS A 254 -16.86 9.39 -1.21
C CYS A 254 -16.29 9.57 0.19
N ILE A 255 -15.96 8.44 0.82
CA ILE A 255 -15.25 8.36 2.10
C ILE A 255 -13.97 7.57 1.84
N PHE A 256 -12.83 8.19 2.05
CA PHE A 256 -11.54 7.56 1.82
C PHE A 256 -11.09 6.79 3.04
N MET A 257 -10.70 5.52 2.81
CA MET A 257 -10.32 4.59 3.87
C MET A 257 -8.84 4.28 3.80
N GLU A 258 -8.19 4.25 4.95
CA GLU A 258 -6.80 3.83 5.08
C GLU A 258 -6.56 3.14 6.42
N PHE A 259 -5.46 2.37 6.54
CA PHE A 259 -4.97 1.97 7.85
C PHE A 259 -4.55 3.19 8.66
N GLY A 260 -4.95 3.23 9.91
CA GLY A 260 -4.49 4.26 10.82
C GLY A 260 -2.98 4.18 11.06
N VAL A 261 -2.42 5.29 11.48
CA VAL A 261 -0.99 5.40 11.83
C VAL A 261 -0.63 4.61 13.08
N ILE A 262 -1.62 4.27 13.89
CA ILE A 262 -1.50 3.39 15.05
C ILE A 262 -1.91 1.97 14.61
N PRO A 263 -1.07 0.93 14.82
CA PRO A 263 -1.38 -0.44 14.42
C PRO A 263 -2.73 -0.93 14.94
N GLY A 264 -3.55 -1.50 14.06
CA GLY A 264 -4.90 -2.02 14.37
C GLY A 264 -5.97 -0.95 14.45
N THR A 265 -5.73 0.23 13.91
CA THR A 265 -6.76 1.25 13.70
C THR A 265 -6.98 1.51 12.22
N PHE A 266 -8.10 2.18 11.92
CA PHE A 266 -8.45 2.70 10.61
C PHE A 266 -8.69 4.19 10.69
N ASN A 267 -8.51 4.89 9.58
CA ASN A 267 -9.00 6.24 9.40
C ASN A 267 -9.96 6.31 8.22
N PHE A 268 -10.90 7.22 8.34
CA PHE A 268 -11.88 7.54 7.32
C PHE A 268 -11.91 9.06 7.16
N ASP A 269 -11.78 9.54 5.93
CA ASP A 269 -11.68 10.97 5.64
C ASP A 269 -12.56 11.33 4.45
N LEU A 270 -13.21 12.50 4.50
CA LEU A 270 -14.10 12.98 3.44
C LEU A 270 -13.34 13.75 2.34
N GLN A 271 -12.12 14.19 2.60
CA GLN A 271 -11.33 14.99 1.66
C GLN A 271 -10.30 14.16 0.91
N GLY A 272 -9.60 13.27 1.59
CA GLY A 272 -8.56 12.47 0.97
C GLY A 272 -7.73 11.65 1.95
N GLN A 273 -6.54 11.29 1.52
CA GLN A 273 -5.59 10.48 2.27
C GLN A 273 -4.24 11.18 2.36
N MET A 274 -3.44 10.89 3.39
CA MET A 274 -2.10 11.48 3.59
C MET A 274 -2.15 13.01 3.55
N GLY A 275 -1.40 13.65 2.65
CA GLY A 275 -1.38 15.10 2.48
C GLY A 275 -2.69 15.71 1.95
N GLU A 276 -3.57 14.91 1.35
CA GLU A 276 -4.91 15.36 0.93
C GLU A 276 -5.96 15.31 2.05
N SER A 277 -5.65 14.68 3.18
CA SER A 277 -6.60 14.50 4.29
C SER A 277 -7.00 15.82 4.94
N TRP A 278 -8.14 15.81 5.61
CA TRP A 278 -8.59 16.95 6.40
C TRP A 278 -7.53 17.39 7.42
N ILE A 279 -6.89 16.45 8.11
CA ILE A 279 -5.85 16.73 9.11
C ILE A 279 -4.66 17.51 8.52
N ALA A 280 -4.21 17.12 7.32
CA ALA A 280 -3.07 17.77 6.67
C ALA A 280 -3.41 19.17 6.14
N ASN A 281 -4.65 19.37 5.68
CA ASN A 281 -5.10 20.63 5.08
C ASN A 281 -5.69 21.62 6.08
N HIS A 282 -6.19 21.14 7.24
CA HIS A 282 -6.79 21.95 8.29
C HIS A 282 -5.99 21.83 9.61
N THR A 283 -4.66 21.95 9.49
CA THR A 283 -3.74 21.78 10.62
C THR A 283 -4.09 22.68 11.81
N SER A 284 -4.41 23.95 11.55
CA SER A 284 -4.80 24.90 12.61
C SER A 284 -6.04 24.42 13.38
N ASP A 285 -7.06 23.97 12.66
CA ASP A 285 -8.31 23.51 13.29
C ASP A 285 -8.10 22.21 14.04
N PHE A 286 -7.33 21.27 13.44
CA PHE A 286 -6.98 20.03 14.11
C PHE A 286 -6.18 20.28 15.41
N ASN A 287 -5.22 21.21 15.40
CA ASN A 287 -4.41 21.53 16.58
C ASN A 287 -5.20 22.20 17.71
N LYS A 288 -6.34 22.84 17.40
CA LYS A 288 -7.27 23.43 18.37
C LYS A 288 -8.25 22.42 18.99
N LEU A 289 -8.35 21.21 18.44
CA LEU A 289 -9.22 20.18 19.02
C LEU A 289 -8.78 19.89 20.46
N GLU A 290 -9.74 19.98 21.38
CA GLU A 290 -9.48 19.85 22.81
C GLU A 290 -9.12 18.42 23.20
N ILE A 291 -8.09 18.29 24.03
CA ILE A 291 -7.69 17.05 24.68
C ILE A 291 -7.49 17.32 26.17
N ASP A 292 -7.94 16.40 27.00
CA ASP A 292 -7.70 16.45 28.44
C ASP A 292 -6.46 15.65 28.85
N LEU A 293 -6.14 15.69 30.15
CA LEU A 293 -4.99 14.97 30.70
C LEU A 293 -5.15 13.44 30.59
N GLY A 294 -6.38 12.94 30.70
CA GLY A 294 -6.66 11.50 30.58
C GLY A 294 -6.43 10.99 29.15
N GLU A 295 -6.81 11.76 28.15
CA GLU A 295 -6.59 11.47 26.73
C GLU A 295 -5.10 11.51 26.38
N LEU A 296 -4.37 12.48 26.93
CA LEU A 296 -2.92 12.57 26.76
C LEU A 296 -2.21 11.37 27.41
N GLU A 297 -2.63 10.98 28.60
CA GLU A 297 -2.09 9.81 29.30
C GLU A 297 -2.43 8.50 28.57
N ASN A 298 -3.65 8.38 28.03
CA ASN A 298 -4.02 7.24 27.18
C ASN A 298 -3.15 7.15 25.94
N ALA A 299 -2.86 8.28 25.28
CA ALA A 299 -1.96 8.30 24.12
C ALA A 299 -0.56 7.78 24.46
N LYS A 300 0.01 8.20 25.59
CA LYS A 300 1.31 7.69 26.07
C LYS A 300 1.27 6.18 26.31
N LYS A 301 0.27 5.67 27.01
CA LYS A 301 0.08 4.23 27.27
C LYS A 301 -0.02 3.41 25.98
N VAL A 302 -0.75 3.94 24.99
CA VAL A 302 -0.87 3.30 23.66
C VAL A 302 0.49 3.22 22.97
N LEU A 303 1.27 4.32 22.97
CA LEU A 303 2.59 4.36 22.36
C LEU A 303 3.57 3.43 23.06
N GLU A 304 3.60 3.43 24.39
CA GLU A 304 4.42 2.51 25.21
C GLU A 304 4.08 1.03 24.91
N TYR A 305 2.79 0.71 24.83
CA TYR A 305 2.33 -0.63 24.50
C TYR A 305 2.81 -1.06 23.10
N ILE A 306 2.66 -0.20 22.09
CA ILE A 306 3.10 -0.46 20.73
C ILE A 306 4.61 -0.72 20.67
N CYS A 307 5.39 0.12 21.31
CA CYS A 307 6.85 -0.01 21.36
C CYS A 307 7.29 -1.30 22.09
N LYS A 308 6.68 -1.58 23.24
CA LYS A 308 6.98 -2.76 24.06
C LYS A 308 6.67 -4.07 23.34
N GLU A 309 5.51 -4.15 22.71
CA GLU A 309 5.07 -5.35 21.97
C GLU A 309 5.64 -5.39 20.55
N LYS A 310 6.44 -4.40 20.15
CA LYS A 310 7.01 -4.25 18.80
C LYS A 310 5.94 -4.39 17.71
N LEU A 311 4.78 -3.79 17.95
CA LEU A 311 3.68 -3.81 17.00
C LEU A 311 4.01 -2.90 15.82
N CYS A 312 3.87 -3.45 14.63
CA CYS A 312 3.94 -2.68 13.38
C CYS A 312 2.88 -3.16 12.39
N ARG A 313 2.58 -2.34 11.43
CA ARG A 313 1.59 -2.63 10.39
C ARG A 313 1.99 -3.85 9.56
N ASN A 314 3.26 -3.96 9.21
CA ASN A 314 3.80 -5.02 8.36
C ASN A 314 4.70 -5.94 9.18
N LEU A 315 4.60 -7.25 8.92
CA LEU A 315 5.54 -8.20 9.52
C LEU A 315 6.96 -7.88 9.09
N GLN A 316 7.82 -7.71 10.08
CA GLN A 316 9.23 -7.46 9.85
C GLN A 316 10.00 -8.77 9.62
N PRO A 317 11.02 -8.75 8.76
CA PRO A 317 11.87 -9.92 8.54
C PRO A 317 12.68 -10.21 9.80
N ARG A 318 12.80 -11.49 10.15
CA ARG A 318 13.68 -11.95 11.23
C ARG A 318 14.96 -12.48 10.60
N ASN A 319 15.99 -11.67 10.56
CA ASN A 319 17.31 -12.00 10.02
C ASN A 319 18.39 -11.15 10.72
N ASN A 320 19.66 -11.44 10.47
CA ASN A 320 20.80 -10.74 11.05
C ASN A 320 21.42 -9.74 10.07
N LEU A 321 20.66 -9.22 9.10
CA LEU A 321 21.19 -8.28 8.10
C LEU A 321 21.60 -6.93 8.70
N ILE A 322 21.10 -6.60 9.87
CA ILE A 322 21.50 -5.39 10.59
C ILE A 322 22.97 -5.38 10.94
N ASP A 323 23.58 -6.55 11.21
CA ASP A 323 25.00 -6.65 11.55
C ASP A 323 25.88 -6.31 10.34
N ASP A 324 25.42 -6.61 9.11
CA ASP A 324 26.11 -6.19 7.89
C ASP A 324 26.04 -4.67 7.71
N ILE A 325 24.92 -4.05 8.07
CA ILE A 325 24.78 -2.59 8.06
C ILE A 325 25.73 -1.96 9.08
N LYS A 326 25.73 -2.45 10.33
CA LYS A 326 26.60 -1.95 11.40
C LYS A 326 28.09 -2.02 11.07
N ARG A 327 28.52 -3.01 10.27
CA ARG A 327 29.93 -3.11 9.82
C ARG A 327 30.29 -2.08 8.74
N LYS A 328 29.31 -1.53 8.03
CA LYS A 328 29.52 -0.55 6.94
C LYS A 328 29.48 0.89 7.40
N ILE A 329 28.84 1.16 8.54
CA ILE A 329 28.75 2.53 9.07
C ILE A 329 30.09 2.95 9.67
N LYS A 330 30.46 4.21 9.44
CA LYS A 330 31.60 4.85 10.06
C LYS A 330 31.22 5.21 11.50
N LYS A 331 32.02 4.77 12.46
CA LYS A 331 31.87 5.17 13.86
C LYS A 331 32.07 6.68 13.99
N ASP A 332 31.42 7.30 14.94
CA ASP A 332 31.53 8.73 15.25
C ASP A 332 31.02 9.67 14.13
N ARG A 333 30.22 9.15 13.21
CA ARG A 333 29.55 9.94 12.19
C ARG A 333 28.03 9.79 12.34
N PRO A 334 27.27 10.88 12.17
CA PRO A 334 25.81 10.82 12.15
C PRO A 334 25.29 9.82 11.12
N THR A 335 24.26 9.07 11.48
CA THR A 335 23.63 8.06 10.64
C THR A 335 22.22 8.51 10.22
N ILE A 336 22.08 8.81 8.94
CA ILE A 336 20.83 9.21 8.32
C ILE A 336 20.18 7.98 7.67
N VAL A 337 18.96 7.64 8.09
CA VAL A 337 18.21 6.52 7.50
C VAL A 337 17.01 7.05 6.73
N TYR A 338 17.03 6.86 5.42
CA TYR A 338 15.93 7.22 4.55
C TYR A 338 15.03 6.01 4.27
N PHE A 339 13.75 6.14 4.61
CA PHE A 339 12.71 5.15 4.36
C PHE A 339 11.91 5.54 3.12
N GLY A 340 12.17 4.82 2.01
CA GLY A 340 11.45 5.00 0.76
C GLY A 340 10.01 4.48 0.84
N GLN A 341 9.22 4.79 -0.17
CA GLN A 341 7.81 4.45 -0.25
C GLN A 341 7.45 3.86 -1.62
N ASN A 342 6.25 3.34 -1.78
CA ASN A 342 5.70 2.98 -3.09
C ASN A 342 5.10 4.24 -3.74
N ASP A 343 5.87 4.89 -4.62
CA ASP A 343 5.51 6.18 -5.21
C ASP A 343 4.20 6.13 -6.02
N PHE A 344 3.89 5.00 -6.66
CA PHE A 344 2.62 4.82 -7.39
C PHE A 344 1.43 4.74 -6.44
N GLU A 345 1.53 3.92 -5.39
CA GLU A 345 0.46 3.74 -4.40
C GLU A 345 0.34 4.91 -3.41
N ALA A 346 1.37 5.76 -3.35
CA ALA A 346 1.38 7.00 -2.57
C ALA A 346 0.89 8.23 -3.38
N GLY A 347 0.53 8.05 -4.65
CA GLY A 347 0.01 9.11 -5.49
C GLY A 347 1.03 10.14 -5.98
N MET A 348 2.34 9.83 -5.91
CA MET A 348 3.39 10.75 -6.33
C MET A 348 3.62 10.75 -7.84
N ILE A 349 3.25 9.70 -8.56
CA ILE A 349 3.48 9.57 -9.99
C ILE A 349 2.15 9.57 -10.75
N PRO A 350 2.01 10.33 -11.85
CA PRO A 350 3.00 11.27 -12.44
C PRO A 350 3.17 12.53 -11.58
N TYR A 351 4.38 13.06 -11.52
CA TYR A 351 4.67 14.30 -10.80
C TYR A 351 4.03 15.50 -11.52
N ASN A 352 3.17 16.21 -10.81
CA ASN A 352 2.40 17.34 -11.34
C ASN A 352 2.03 18.33 -10.22
N GLN A 353 1.28 19.38 -10.54
CA GLN A 353 0.88 20.42 -9.58
C GLN A 353 0.05 19.88 -8.40
N HIS A 354 -0.70 18.81 -8.61
CA HIS A 354 -1.44 18.15 -7.53
C HIS A 354 -0.49 17.46 -6.54
N VAL A 355 0.53 16.77 -7.04
CA VAL A 355 1.57 16.14 -6.22
C VAL A 355 2.36 17.19 -5.45
N VAL A 356 2.76 18.28 -6.12
CA VAL A 356 3.46 19.41 -5.46
C VAL A 356 2.63 19.98 -4.32
N LYS A 357 1.33 20.11 -4.51
CA LYS A 357 0.43 20.70 -3.51
C LYS A 357 0.14 19.80 -2.32
N TYR A 358 0.01 18.49 -2.53
CA TYR A 358 -0.55 17.58 -1.53
C TYR A 358 0.38 16.43 -1.10
N HIS A 359 1.47 16.17 -1.81
CA HIS A 359 2.34 15.03 -1.52
C HIS A 359 3.78 15.43 -1.32
N SER A 360 4.47 15.75 -2.40
CA SER A 360 5.88 16.10 -2.36
C SER A 360 6.12 17.44 -3.06
N PRO A 361 6.53 18.47 -2.32
CA PRO A 361 6.68 19.81 -2.89
C PRO A 361 7.86 19.93 -3.87
N TRP A 362 8.85 19.05 -3.79
CA TRP A 362 10.04 19.13 -4.63
C TRP A 362 10.55 17.79 -5.17
N SER A 363 10.40 16.69 -4.45
CA SER A 363 10.92 15.39 -4.88
C SER A 363 9.96 14.70 -5.85
N ILE A 364 10.46 14.29 -7.02
CA ILE A 364 9.68 13.63 -8.07
C ILE A 364 9.25 12.23 -7.62
N ASP A 365 10.18 11.50 -7.00
CA ASP A 365 9.96 10.14 -6.48
C ASP A 365 10.95 9.81 -5.35
N SER A 366 10.87 8.61 -4.81
CA SER A 366 11.77 8.13 -3.75
C SER A 366 13.23 8.08 -4.19
N ASN A 367 13.51 7.86 -5.48
CA ASN A 367 14.87 7.80 -6.00
C ASN A 367 15.48 9.18 -6.12
N ASP A 368 14.69 10.19 -6.51
CA ASP A 368 15.12 11.58 -6.55
C ASP A 368 15.51 12.09 -5.16
N ALA A 369 14.65 11.83 -4.16
CA ALA A 369 14.98 12.13 -2.77
C ALA A 369 16.25 11.40 -2.31
N CYS A 370 16.40 10.12 -2.65
CA CYS A 370 17.59 9.33 -2.30
C CYS A 370 18.87 9.94 -2.88
N ARG A 371 18.86 10.43 -4.14
CA ARG A 371 20.01 11.10 -4.77
C ARG A 371 20.40 12.35 -4.00
N VAL A 372 19.44 13.23 -3.74
CA VAL A 372 19.68 14.48 -2.99
C VAL A 372 20.25 14.20 -1.61
N LEU A 373 19.64 13.28 -0.86
CA LEU A 373 20.10 12.91 0.47
C LEU A 373 21.49 12.28 0.45
N SER A 374 21.79 11.42 -0.53
CA SER A 374 23.11 10.79 -0.64
C SER A 374 24.20 11.81 -0.93
N GLU A 375 23.94 12.80 -1.79
CA GLU A 375 24.89 13.88 -2.10
C GLU A 375 25.19 14.75 -0.87
N ILE A 376 24.16 15.10 -0.10
CA ILE A 376 24.31 15.84 1.15
C ILE A 376 25.13 15.03 2.17
N CYS A 377 24.80 13.74 2.34
CA CYS A 377 25.51 12.90 3.31
C CYS A 377 26.99 12.66 2.94
N ILE A 378 27.29 12.50 1.64
CA ILE A 378 28.68 12.38 1.15
C ILE A 378 29.45 13.67 1.43
N LYS A 379 28.88 14.83 1.09
CA LYS A 379 29.48 16.15 1.30
C LYS A 379 29.84 16.39 2.77
N ASN A 380 28.98 15.95 3.69
CA ASN A 380 29.13 16.19 5.13
C ASN A 380 29.79 15.00 5.89
N ASP A 381 30.24 13.98 5.18
CA ASP A 381 30.81 12.74 5.74
C ASP A 381 29.89 12.05 6.77
N TRP A 382 28.58 12.02 6.48
CA TRP A 382 27.57 11.30 7.26
C TRP A 382 27.34 9.90 6.69
N ASN A 383 26.93 8.94 7.53
CA ASN A 383 26.46 7.64 7.07
C ASN A 383 25.08 7.78 6.43
N PHE A 384 24.91 7.21 5.24
CA PHE A 384 23.63 7.21 4.55
C PHE A 384 23.12 5.79 4.31
N ILE A 385 21.99 5.47 4.93
CA ILE A 385 21.31 4.18 4.80
C ILE A 385 19.99 4.40 4.06
N TYR A 386 19.77 3.67 2.98
CA TYR A 386 18.52 3.69 2.24
C TYR A 386 17.79 2.37 2.38
N LYS A 387 16.57 2.41 2.93
CA LYS A 387 15.62 1.31 2.96
C LYS A 387 14.54 1.53 1.90
N PRO A 388 14.68 0.97 0.69
CA PRO A 388 13.65 1.08 -0.34
C PRO A 388 12.39 0.33 0.07
N HIS A 389 11.23 0.79 -0.44
CA HIS A 389 9.99 0.05 -0.27
C HIS A 389 10.10 -1.33 -0.95
N PRO A 390 9.57 -2.43 -0.35
CA PRO A 390 9.71 -3.79 -0.90
C PRO A 390 9.22 -3.97 -2.34
N ASN A 391 8.29 -3.11 -2.77
CA ASN A 391 7.67 -3.15 -4.11
C ASN A 391 8.33 -2.20 -5.11
N LEU A 392 9.37 -1.44 -4.72
CA LEU A 392 10.13 -0.61 -5.65
C LEU A 392 11.24 -1.42 -6.32
N GLU A 393 11.39 -1.21 -7.62
CA GLU A 393 12.61 -1.57 -8.31
C GLU A 393 13.72 -0.62 -7.89
N TRP A 394 14.92 -1.16 -7.86
CA TRP A 394 16.10 -0.46 -7.35
C TRP A 394 16.49 0.73 -8.24
N LEU A 395 17.19 1.71 -7.62
CA LEU A 395 17.98 2.72 -8.32
C LEU A 395 18.84 2.10 -9.42
N GLU A 396 18.79 2.65 -10.61
CA GLU A 396 19.60 2.21 -11.76
C GLU A 396 21.10 2.35 -11.48
N GLU A 397 21.49 3.35 -10.66
CA GLU A 397 22.88 3.58 -10.25
C GLU A 397 23.08 3.29 -8.75
N LYS A 398 23.77 2.18 -8.46
CA LYS A 398 24.27 1.89 -7.12
C LYS A 398 25.51 2.76 -6.87
N LYS A 399 25.37 3.86 -6.14
CA LYS A 399 26.53 4.55 -5.57
C LYS A 399 27.07 3.72 -4.42
N SER A 400 28.39 3.53 -4.38
CA SER A 400 29.09 2.72 -3.36
C SER A 400 28.86 3.24 -1.93
N GLU A 401 28.56 4.53 -1.82
CA GLU A 401 28.37 5.25 -0.57
C GLU A 401 26.96 5.04 0.04
N ILE A 402 26.02 4.50 -0.74
CA ILE A 402 24.67 4.23 -0.25
C ILE A 402 24.63 2.83 0.39
N ILE A 403 24.37 2.76 1.67
CA ILE A 403 24.19 1.49 2.38
C ILE A 403 22.77 0.98 2.13
N ASP A 404 22.65 -0.11 1.35
CA ASP A 404 21.36 -0.76 1.05
C ASP A 404 20.85 -1.53 2.25
N ALA A 405 19.68 -1.14 2.79
CA ALA A 405 19.01 -1.78 3.91
C ALA A 405 17.77 -2.59 3.50
N ARG A 406 17.72 -3.07 2.25
CA ARG A 406 16.63 -3.93 1.77
C ARG A 406 16.55 -5.21 2.59
N GLY A 407 15.35 -5.54 3.06
CA GLY A 407 15.12 -6.74 3.87
C GLY A 407 15.57 -6.66 5.33
N VAL A 408 16.09 -5.53 5.79
CA VAL A 408 16.41 -5.30 7.20
C VAL A 408 15.14 -4.94 7.98
N ASP A 409 15.05 -5.33 9.23
CA ASP A 409 13.96 -4.94 10.13
C ASP A 409 13.94 -3.42 10.31
N ILE A 410 12.74 -2.82 10.21
CA ILE A 410 12.59 -1.37 10.30
C ILE A 410 12.92 -0.84 11.69
N HIS A 411 12.58 -1.60 12.74
CA HIS A 411 12.83 -1.17 14.11
C HIS A 411 14.33 -1.13 14.42
N GLU A 412 15.09 -2.11 13.92
CA GLU A 412 16.54 -2.14 14.08
C GLU A 412 17.21 -0.98 13.33
N LEU A 413 16.68 -0.60 12.15
CA LEU A 413 17.17 0.56 11.42
C LEU A 413 16.83 1.88 12.11
N ILE A 414 15.62 2.00 12.66
CA ILE A 414 15.22 3.18 13.43
C ILE A 414 16.10 3.31 14.68
N ASP A 415 16.35 2.22 15.40
CA ASP A 415 17.19 2.24 16.59
C ASP A 415 18.64 2.67 16.25
N LEU A 416 19.15 2.33 15.06
CA LEU A 416 20.48 2.70 14.57
C LEU A 416 20.54 4.16 14.07
N ALA A 417 19.42 4.76 13.65
CA ALA A 417 19.38 6.09 13.08
C ALA A 417 19.64 7.19 14.12
N ASP A 418 20.43 8.21 13.77
CA ASP A 418 20.43 9.49 14.45
C ASP A 418 19.28 10.36 13.93
N VAL A 419 19.00 10.30 12.63
CA VAL A 419 17.87 10.97 11.98
C VAL A 419 17.16 10.02 11.02
N ALA A 420 15.85 9.90 11.12
CA ALA A 420 15.00 9.22 10.16
C ALA A 420 14.46 10.22 9.12
N VAL A 421 14.48 9.85 7.84
CA VAL A 421 13.98 10.70 6.76
C VAL A 421 12.89 9.97 5.99
N THR A 422 11.79 10.66 5.67
CA THR A 422 10.70 10.10 4.85
C THR A 422 10.08 11.17 3.95
N ILE A 423 9.46 10.76 2.84
CA ILE A 423 8.55 11.65 2.11
C ILE A 423 7.15 11.54 2.72
N LEU A 424 6.45 10.42 2.49
CA LEU A 424 5.07 10.19 2.95
C LEU A 424 4.93 8.90 3.80
N SER A 425 6.04 8.20 4.08
CA SER A 425 5.99 6.89 4.72
C SER A 425 5.51 6.97 6.17
N GLN A 426 4.66 6.01 6.57
CA GLN A 426 4.24 5.85 7.97
C GLN A 426 5.39 5.46 8.91
N SER A 427 6.57 5.09 8.38
CA SER A 427 7.78 4.89 9.19
C SER A 427 8.20 6.14 9.97
N SER A 428 7.72 7.34 9.57
CA SER A 428 7.85 8.56 10.38
C SER A 428 7.23 8.41 11.76
N TYR A 429 6.04 7.84 11.86
CA TYR A 429 5.39 7.56 13.15
C TYR A 429 6.14 6.53 13.97
N GLU A 430 6.64 5.46 13.34
CA GLU A 430 7.43 4.43 14.02
C GLU A 430 8.73 5.00 14.59
N ALA A 431 9.38 5.94 13.87
CA ALA A 431 10.56 6.63 14.34
C ALA A 431 10.26 7.60 15.51
N LEU A 432 9.20 8.40 15.40
CA LEU A 432 8.78 9.31 16.49
C LEU A 432 8.38 8.55 17.76
N MET A 433 7.69 7.42 17.63
CA MET A 433 7.33 6.55 18.77
C MET A 433 8.57 6.04 19.52
N ARG A 434 9.70 5.86 18.82
CA ARG A 434 10.98 5.44 19.37
C ARG A 434 11.89 6.60 19.78
N GLY A 435 11.36 7.83 19.78
CA GLY A 435 12.09 9.01 20.20
C GLY A 435 13.18 9.46 19.24
N LYS A 436 13.08 9.11 17.95
CA LYS A 436 14.02 9.56 16.93
C LYS A 436 13.51 10.82 16.23
N PRO A 437 14.40 11.79 15.94
CA PRO A 437 14.05 12.95 15.14
C PRO A 437 13.73 12.49 13.71
N VAL A 438 12.69 13.09 13.14
CA VAL A 438 12.21 12.78 11.79
C VAL A 438 12.26 14.02 10.93
N VAL A 439 12.89 13.91 9.75
CA VAL A 439 12.84 14.92 8.70
C VAL A 439 11.81 14.48 7.65
N MET A 440 10.77 15.30 7.47
CA MET A 440 9.73 15.11 6.48
C MET A 440 10.04 15.88 5.21
N LEU A 441 10.04 15.19 4.07
CA LEU A 441 10.26 15.78 2.74
C LEU A 441 8.94 16.02 1.99
N GLY A 442 7.82 15.55 2.53
CA GLY A 442 6.50 15.64 1.92
C GLY A 442 5.38 15.77 2.96
N TYR A 443 4.15 15.89 2.48
CA TYR A 443 2.99 16.23 3.30
C TYR A 443 2.23 14.99 3.77
N THR A 444 2.10 14.87 5.08
CA THR A 444 1.30 13.81 5.76
C THR A 444 0.43 14.43 6.84
N HIS A 445 -0.22 13.60 7.65
CA HIS A 445 -0.92 14.04 8.86
C HIS A 445 -0.01 14.79 9.87
N LEU A 446 1.33 14.64 9.75
CA LEU A 446 2.32 15.29 10.61
C LEU A 446 2.63 16.74 10.18
N LYS A 447 2.17 17.16 8.99
CA LYS A 447 2.42 18.51 8.46
C LYS A 447 2.03 19.59 9.46
N HIS A 448 2.99 20.46 9.83
CA HIS A 448 2.84 21.58 10.75
C HIS A 448 2.29 21.17 12.14
N LYS A 449 2.66 19.98 12.62
CA LYS A 449 2.32 19.53 13.98
C LYS A 449 3.43 19.85 15.01
N ASN A 450 4.52 20.49 14.57
CA ASN A 450 5.68 20.86 15.39
C ASN A 450 6.31 19.67 16.15
N CYS A 451 6.21 18.46 15.56
CA CYS A 451 6.81 17.24 16.11
C CYS A 451 7.80 16.59 15.14
N THR A 452 8.01 17.21 13.98
CA THR A 452 8.97 16.79 12.95
C THR A 452 9.76 18.00 12.46
N TYR A 453 10.89 17.75 11.85
CA TYR A 453 11.62 18.70 11.01
C TYR A 453 11.05 18.64 9.60
N GLU A 454 10.72 19.79 9.01
CA GLU A 454 10.02 19.86 7.72
C GLU A 454 10.91 20.50 6.66
N ALA A 455 11.41 19.71 5.71
CA ALA A 455 12.25 20.14 4.61
C ALA A 455 11.42 20.17 3.30
N PHE A 456 10.53 21.16 3.21
CA PHE A 456 9.60 21.31 2.08
C PHE A 456 10.16 22.13 0.91
N ALA A 457 11.38 22.63 1.02
CA ALA A 457 12.17 23.15 -0.10
C ALA A 457 13.44 22.32 -0.23
N LYS A 458 13.86 22.03 -1.46
CA LYS A 458 15.04 21.21 -1.73
C LYS A 458 16.32 21.81 -1.13
N ASP A 459 16.45 23.14 -1.24
CA ASP A 459 17.63 23.86 -0.78
C ASP A 459 17.76 23.89 0.75
N ASP A 460 16.66 23.67 1.48
CA ASP A 460 16.65 23.65 2.95
C ASP A 460 17.04 22.29 3.54
N VAL A 461 17.07 21.22 2.72
CA VAL A 461 17.25 19.84 3.21
C VAL A 461 18.52 19.67 4.03
N GLU A 462 19.66 20.20 3.56
CA GLU A 462 20.94 20.08 4.27
C GLU A 462 20.90 20.78 5.63
N GLN A 463 20.40 22.02 5.67
CA GLN A 463 20.30 22.79 6.92
C GLN A 463 19.35 22.13 7.91
N ILE A 464 18.23 21.60 7.44
CA ILE A 464 17.23 20.92 8.29
C ILE A 464 17.79 19.60 8.83
N LEU A 465 18.54 18.82 8.03
CA LEU A 465 19.23 17.62 8.50
C LEU A 465 20.26 17.94 9.58
N ASP A 466 21.10 18.94 9.36
CA ASP A 466 22.10 19.38 10.35
C ASP A 466 21.43 19.81 11.66
N LYS A 467 20.33 20.56 11.57
CA LYS A 467 19.53 20.93 12.74
C LYS A 467 18.96 19.69 13.45
N ALA A 468 18.40 18.73 12.71
CA ALA A 468 17.84 17.51 13.29
C ALA A 468 18.91 16.64 13.98
N ILE A 469 20.14 16.60 13.45
CA ILE A 469 21.28 15.94 14.08
C ILE A 469 21.66 16.64 15.41
N LYS A 470 21.75 17.97 15.40
CA LYS A 470 22.18 18.76 16.57
C LYS A 470 21.16 18.79 17.68
N ASP A 471 19.90 19.05 17.35
CA ASP A 471 18.84 19.26 18.32
C ASP A 471 18.18 17.93 18.77
N GLY A 472 18.23 16.91 17.93
CA GLY A 472 17.60 15.61 18.18
C GLY A 472 16.06 15.69 18.23
N PHE A 473 15.41 14.76 18.92
CA PHE A 473 13.98 14.78 19.18
C PHE A 473 13.73 15.49 20.52
N THR A 474 13.45 16.79 20.45
CA THR A 474 13.34 17.64 21.64
C THR A 474 12.12 17.28 22.50
N GLU A 475 12.14 17.68 23.78
CA GLU A 475 11.03 17.45 24.70
C GLU A 475 9.75 18.19 24.24
N GLU A 476 9.89 19.35 23.63
CA GLU A 476 8.76 20.07 23.03
C GLU A 476 8.16 19.28 21.86
N MET A 477 8.97 18.77 20.96
CA MET A 477 8.51 17.92 19.85
C MET A 477 7.81 16.65 20.36
N ARG A 478 8.33 16.05 21.42
CA ARG A 478 7.73 14.88 22.08
C ARG A 478 6.35 15.21 22.63
N LYS A 479 6.20 16.32 23.33
CA LYS A 479 4.92 16.81 23.85
C LYS A 479 3.92 17.06 22.72
N ASN A 480 4.37 17.69 21.63
CA ASN A 480 3.53 17.95 20.47
C ASN A 480 3.10 16.65 19.78
N PHE A 481 4.01 15.68 19.68
CA PHE A 481 3.69 14.34 19.14
C PHE A 481 2.67 13.61 20.01
N HIS A 482 2.81 13.59 21.33
CA HIS A 482 1.83 12.98 22.23
C HIS A 482 0.45 13.64 22.10
N SER A 483 0.42 14.98 22.01
CA SER A 483 -0.82 15.72 21.79
C SER A 483 -1.46 15.44 20.43
N HIS A 484 -0.64 15.28 19.38
CA HIS A 484 -1.09 14.86 18.06
C HIS A 484 -1.73 13.46 18.11
N ILE A 485 -1.07 12.49 18.75
CA ILE A 485 -1.60 11.13 18.91
C ILE A 485 -2.89 11.12 19.73
N ALA A 486 -2.97 11.90 20.82
CA ALA A 486 -4.18 12.01 21.63
C ALA A 486 -5.37 12.49 20.78
N ARG A 487 -5.17 13.54 19.95
CA ARG A 487 -6.20 14.03 19.03
C ARG A 487 -6.57 12.99 17.99
N LEU A 488 -5.59 12.29 17.41
CA LEU A 488 -5.86 11.22 16.45
C LEU A 488 -6.74 10.12 17.06
N LEU A 489 -6.41 9.66 18.26
CA LEU A 489 -7.15 8.60 18.94
C LEU A 489 -8.58 9.03 19.31
N LYS A 490 -8.75 10.30 19.72
CA LYS A 490 -10.06 10.84 20.11
C LYS A 490 -10.96 11.13 18.90
N TYR A 491 -10.42 11.71 17.82
CA TYR A 491 -11.24 12.34 16.79
C TYR A 491 -11.17 11.66 15.42
N TYR A 492 -10.14 10.82 15.18
CA TYR A 492 -9.84 10.41 13.81
C TYR A 492 -9.61 8.92 13.60
N LEU A 493 -9.03 8.21 14.56
CA LEU A 493 -8.70 6.80 14.42
C LEU A 493 -9.79 5.92 15.03
N TYR A 494 -10.29 4.98 14.22
CA TYR A 494 -11.30 4.00 14.61
C TYR A 494 -10.63 2.69 14.97
N ASP A 495 -11.00 2.13 16.10
CA ASP A 495 -10.38 0.94 16.64
C ASP A 495 -11.06 -0.34 16.17
N ASP A 496 -10.33 -1.19 15.45
CA ASP A 496 -10.81 -2.51 15.03
C ASP A 496 -10.92 -3.50 16.21
N TYR A 497 -10.22 -3.26 17.30
CA TYR A 497 -10.19 -4.08 18.51
C TYR A 497 -10.12 -5.59 18.25
N VAL A 498 -9.10 -6.04 17.52
CA VAL A 498 -8.88 -7.46 17.28
C VAL A 498 -7.75 -7.98 18.14
N ALA A 499 -8.07 -8.86 19.11
CA ALA A 499 -7.10 -9.57 19.93
C ALA A 499 -6.10 -8.69 20.70
N ARG A 500 -6.48 -7.48 21.08
CA ARG A 500 -5.67 -6.59 21.93
C ARG A 500 -6.17 -6.55 23.35
N LYS A 501 -5.29 -6.13 24.28
CA LYS A 501 -5.61 -6.05 25.70
C LYS A 501 -6.60 -4.93 26.03
N PHE A 502 -6.64 -3.85 25.24
CA PHE A 502 -7.53 -2.71 25.43
C PHE A 502 -7.82 -2.00 24.10
N LYS A 503 -8.92 -1.26 24.05
CA LYS A 503 -9.28 -0.36 22.96
C LYS A 503 -8.60 0.98 23.16
N TYR A 504 -8.19 1.63 22.07
CA TYR A 504 -7.55 2.93 22.18
C TYR A 504 -8.01 3.99 21.17
N GLY A 505 -8.78 3.63 20.17
CA GLY A 505 -9.39 4.58 19.22
C GLY A 505 -10.89 4.74 19.40
N LYS A 506 -11.53 5.46 18.49
CA LYS A 506 -12.99 5.64 18.40
C LYS A 506 -13.69 4.30 18.21
N LYS A 507 -14.92 4.21 18.70
CA LYS A 507 -15.73 2.99 18.63
C LYS A 507 -16.47 2.88 17.29
N ILE A 508 -17.06 1.72 17.06
CA ILE A 508 -17.86 1.45 15.86
C ILE A 508 -19.14 2.30 15.83
N GLU A 509 -19.70 2.62 16.98
CA GLU A 509 -20.87 3.48 17.12
C GLU A 509 -20.56 4.92 16.67
N ASP A 510 -19.36 5.41 16.94
CA ASP A 510 -18.90 6.73 16.48
C ASP A 510 -18.81 6.75 14.94
N PHE A 511 -18.27 5.68 14.36
CA PHE A 511 -18.23 5.52 12.90
C PHE A 511 -19.63 5.50 12.29
N GLN A 512 -20.58 4.77 12.90
CA GLN A 512 -21.96 4.71 12.43
C GLN A 512 -22.60 6.09 12.43
N ASN A 513 -22.44 6.86 13.49
CA ASN A 513 -22.99 8.20 13.62
C ASN A 513 -22.39 9.19 12.60
N GLU A 514 -21.11 9.09 12.32
CA GLU A 514 -20.41 10.05 11.46
C GLU A 514 -20.57 9.75 9.96
N PHE A 515 -20.59 8.47 9.58
CA PHE A 515 -20.50 8.09 8.18
C PHE A 515 -21.73 7.36 7.62
N LEU A 516 -22.59 6.77 8.46
CA LEU A 516 -23.70 5.94 7.98
C LEU A 516 -25.07 6.60 8.16
N ASN A 517 -25.18 7.57 9.00
CA ASN A 517 -26.36 8.40 9.16
C ASN A 517 -26.22 9.69 8.35
#